data_fd91c9220d29f43c155124cbfbebfcda
#
_entry.id   fd91c9220d29f43c155124cbfbebfcda
#
_cell.length_a   1.000
_cell.length_b   1.000
_cell.length_c   1.000
_cell.angle_alpha   90.00
_cell.angle_beta   90.00
_cell.angle_gamma   90.00
#
_symmetry.space_group_name_H-M   'P 1'
#
loop_
_entity.id
_entity.type
_entity.pdbx_description
1 polymer ?
#
loop_
_entity_poly.entity_id
_entity_poly.type
_entity_poly.pdbx_seq_one_letter_code
_entity_poly.pdbx_strand_id
1 'polypeptide(L)'
;HWNKGIMMPTILKETDHIILMPRCGRHILLGSSLGMKNAVGYWRTDSRLEYHKYASTIQEKTADANTVKTLRDKQRLVLTSGTKILTTFGPDKGFVVEPETGLVIASENIVAHDMVSLAWLIKNRFGMSEEEVKGSKDPYKKQFAVSTANRVVVKLLGGFGDALGAQKLVRNDLN
;
A
#
# COMPACT_ATOMS: atom_id res chain seq x y z
N HIS A 1 -11.89 8.05 -11.46
CA HIS A 1 -11.74 6.57 -11.45
C HIS A 1 -12.67 5.87 -10.45
N TRP A 2 -13.34 6.60 -9.56
CA TRP A 2 -14.27 6.07 -8.59
C TRP A 2 -15.71 6.12 -9.11
N ASN A 3 -16.43 4.98 -9.06
CA ASN A 3 -17.82 4.91 -9.53
C ASN A 3 -18.84 5.36 -8.48
N LYS A 4 -18.55 5.05 -7.20
CA LYS A 4 -19.46 5.32 -6.07
C LYS A 4 -18.95 6.43 -5.15
N GLY A 5 -17.80 7.01 -5.47
CA GLY A 5 -17.10 7.93 -4.59
C GLY A 5 -16.43 7.25 -3.40
N ILE A 6 -15.78 8.04 -2.56
CA ILE A 6 -15.03 7.56 -1.42
C ILE A 6 -15.77 7.90 -0.15
N MET A 7 -16.15 6.88 0.62
CA MET A 7 -16.78 7.04 1.92
C MET A 7 -15.73 7.04 3.02
N MET A 8 -15.65 8.17 3.71
CA MET A 8 -14.69 8.42 4.79
C MET A 8 -15.42 8.71 6.10
N PRO A 9 -14.79 8.46 7.26
CA PRO A 9 -15.40 8.75 8.56
C PRO A 9 -15.56 10.25 8.77
N THR A 10 -16.66 10.64 9.39
CA THR A 10 -17.00 12.07 9.66
C THR A 10 -15.99 12.77 10.56
N ILE A 11 -15.30 12.03 11.43
CA ILE A 11 -14.24 12.56 12.29
C ILE A 11 -13.17 13.35 11.52
N LEU A 12 -12.94 13.03 10.26
CA LEU A 12 -12.00 13.77 9.41
C LEU A 12 -12.45 15.21 9.14
N LYS A 13 -13.76 15.50 9.25
CA LYS A 13 -14.29 16.87 9.15
C LYS A 13 -14.07 17.65 10.43
N GLU A 14 -14.07 16.97 11.57
CA GLU A 14 -13.95 17.56 12.91
C GLU A 14 -12.49 17.74 13.31
N THR A 15 -11.57 16.96 12.74
CA THR A 15 -10.14 17.05 13.00
C THR A 15 -9.54 18.28 12.33
N ASP A 16 -8.69 19.03 13.03
CA ASP A 16 -7.98 20.19 12.47
C ASP A 16 -6.77 19.77 11.63
N HIS A 17 -6.03 18.75 12.07
CA HIS A 17 -4.81 18.29 11.44
C HIS A 17 -4.78 16.77 11.35
N ILE A 18 -4.22 16.26 10.26
CA ILE A 18 -3.98 14.84 10.04
C ILE A 18 -2.47 14.63 9.88
N ILE A 19 -1.91 13.78 10.72
CA ILE A 19 -0.53 13.28 10.59
C ILE A 19 -0.62 11.83 10.13
N LEU A 20 0.00 11.52 9.00
CA LEU A 20 0.10 10.17 8.49
C LEU A 20 1.37 9.51 9.00
N MET A 21 1.25 8.29 9.54
CA MET A 21 2.39 7.50 10.03
C MET A 21 2.44 6.14 9.31
N PRO A 22 2.76 6.12 8.01
CA PRO A 22 2.83 4.89 7.25
C PRO A 22 4.05 4.06 7.61
N ARG A 23 3.96 2.75 7.41
CA ARG A 23 5.13 1.87 7.39
C ARG A 23 5.83 1.97 6.04
N CYS A 24 7.15 1.87 6.03
CA CYS A 24 7.91 1.70 4.81
C CYS A 24 7.89 0.22 4.40
N GLY A 25 7.22 -0.11 3.33
CA GLY A 25 7.13 -1.50 2.91
C GLY A 25 6.57 -1.72 1.52
N ARG A 26 6.84 -2.90 1.01
CA ARG A 26 6.29 -3.40 -0.23
C ARG A 26 4.82 -3.78 -0.10
N HIS A 27 4.12 -3.73 -1.21
CA HIS A 27 2.73 -4.16 -1.33
C HIS A 27 2.51 -4.90 -2.64
N ILE A 28 1.99 -6.12 -2.58
CA ILE A 28 1.86 -7.00 -3.76
C ILE A 28 0.96 -6.45 -4.88
N LEU A 29 0.01 -5.57 -4.56
CA LEU A 29 -0.90 -4.99 -5.54
C LEU A 29 -0.45 -3.62 -6.06
N LEU A 30 0.19 -2.81 -5.20
CA LEU A 30 0.55 -1.43 -5.53
C LEU A 30 2.05 -1.22 -5.74
N GLY A 31 2.88 -2.23 -5.49
CA GLY A 31 4.33 -2.07 -5.44
C GLY A 31 4.82 -1.66 -4.06
N SER A 32 4.30 -0.59 -3.49
CA SER A 32 4.66 -0.10 -2.15
C SER A 32 3.45 0.26 -1.30
N SER A 33 3.65 0.28 0.01
CA SER A 33 2.71 0.78 1.01
C SER A 33 3.41 1.89 1.78
N LEU A 34 3.09 3.14 1.41
CA LEU A 34 3.71 4.35 1.90
C LEU A 34 2.64 5.40 2.28
N GLY A 35 2.97 6.66 2.29
CA GLY A 35 2.10 7.76 2.70
C GLY A 35 0.80 7.86 1.92
N MET A 36 0.87 7.88 0.59
CA MET A 36 -0.33 8.02 -0.25
C MET A 36 -1.34 6.89 -0.05
N LYS A 37 -0.87 5.67 0.26
CA LYS A 37 -1.75 4.54 0.53
C LYS A 37 -2.31 4.54 1.96
N ASN A 38 -1.77 5.33 2.87
CA ASN A 38 -2.13 5.27 4.28
C ASN A 38 -3.62 5.57 4.52
N ALA A 39 -4.18 6.50 3.76
CA ALA A 39 -5.59 6.88 3.82
C ALA A 39 -6.58 5.72 3.58
N VAL A 40 -6.18 4.68 2.84
CA VAL A 40 -7.01 3.48 2.58
C VAL A 40 -7.45 2.81 3.89
N GLY A 41 -6.66 2.97 4.96
CA GLY A 41 -6.91 2.35 6.26
C GLY A 41 -8.22 2.78 6.91
N TYR A 42 -8.69 4.01 6.70
CA TYR A 42 -9.91 4.53 7.30
C TYR A 42 -11.11 4.65 6.35
N TRP A 43 -10.99 4.19 5.09
CA TRP A 43 -12.14 4.17 4.19
C TRP A 43 -13.15 3.10 4.60
N ARG A 44 -14.43 3.39 4.36
CA ARG A 44 -15.50 2.42 4.57
C ARG A 44 -15.28 1.19 3.67
N THR A 45 -15.77 0.04 4.12
CA THR A 45 -15.54 -1.26 3.45
C THR A 45 -15.91 -1.28 1.97
N ASP A 46 -17.02 -0.67 1.60
CA ASP A 46 -17.47 -0.61 0.20
C ASP A 46 -16.51 0.19 -0.70
N SER A 47 -15.96 1.30 -0.21
CA SER A 47 -14.92 2.06 -0.91
C SER A 47 -13.63 1.25 -1.04
N ARG A 48 -13.24 0.51 0.01
CA ARG A 48 -12.08 -0.38 -0.05
C ARG A 48 -12.27 -1.53 -1.02
N LEU A 49 -13.49 -2.09 -1.13
CA LEU A 49 -13.82 -3.12 -2.13
C LEU A 49 -13.76 -2.55 -3.55
N GLU A 50 -14.31 -1.37 -3.80
CA GLU A 50 -14.20 -0.70 -5.08
C GLU A 50 -12.74 -0.39 -5.45
N TYR A 51 -11.94 0.05 -4.49
CA TYR A 51 -10.52 0.33 -4.65
C TYR A 51 -9.76 -0.89 -5.18
N HIS A 52 -10.01 -2.06 -4.61
CA HIS A 52 -9.31 -3.29 -4.96
C HIS A 52 -9.93 -4.05 -6.15
N LYS A 53 -11.04 -3.58 -6.70
CA LYS A 53 -11.78 -4.31 -7.73
C LYS A 53 -10.98 -4.48 -9.02
N TYR A 54 -10.26 -3.45 -9.44
CA TYR A 54 -9.45 -3.46 -10.65
C TYR A 54 -8.04 -2.99 -10.33
N ALA A 55 -7.08 -3.88 -10.53
CA ALA A 55 -5.67 -3.57 -10.31
C ALA A 55 -5.16 -2.43 -11.21
N SER A 56 -5.65 -2.38 -12.44
CA SER A 56 -5.28 -1.37 -13.42
C SER A 56 -5.65 0.07 -13.03
N THR A 57 -6.56 0.26 -12.07
CA THR A 57 -7.01 1.60 -11.63
C THR A 57 -6.65 1.89 -10.17
N ILE A 58 -5.89 1.01 -9.52
CA ILE A 58 -5.63 1.14 -8.08
C ILE A 58 -4.68 2.30 -7.77
N GLN A 59 -3.74 2.59 -8.67
CA GLN A 59 -2.80 3.69 -8.51
C GLN A 59 -3.49 5.04 -8.70
N GLU A 60 -4.28 5.18 -9.77
CA GLU A 60 -5.08 6.37 -10.03
C GLU A 60 -6.07 6.63 -8.91
N LYS A 61 -6.74 5.60 -8.41
CA LYS A 61 -7.63 5.70 -7.26
C LYS A 61 -6.92 6.14 -5.99
N THR A 62 -5.66 5.73 -5.80
CA THR A 62 -4.83 6.18 -4.69
C THR A 62 -4.54 7.68 -4.81
N ALA A 63 -4.17 8.13 -6.00
CA ALA A 63 -3.95 9.55 -6.27
C ALA A 63 -5.22 10.37 -6.05
N ASP A 64 -6.34 9.97 -6.69
CA ASP A 64 -7.64 10.63 -6.56
C ASP A 64 -8.06 10.79 -5.10
N ALA A 65 -7.88 9.73 -4.29
CA ALA A 65 -8.26 9.76 -2.87
C ALA A 65 -7.48 10.81 -2.07
N ASN A 66 -6.22 11.04 -2.39
CA ASN A 66 -5.39 12.06 -1.73
C ASN A 66 -5.69 13.48 -2.22
N THR A 67 -6.44 13.65 -3.32
CA THR A 67 -6.91 14.96 -3.78
C THR A 67 -8.22 15.41 -3.13
N VAL A 68 -8.89 14.54 -2.37
CA VAL A 68 -10.10 14.89 -1.64
C VAL A 68 -9.83 16.08 -0.73
N LYS A 69 -10.64 17.15 -0.89
CA LYS A 69 -10.41 18.43 -0.21
C LYS A 69 -10.17 18.28 1.30
N THR A 70 -10.99 17.49 1.98
CA THR A 70 -10.83 17.25 3.43
C THR A 70 -9.45 16.71 3.80
N LEU A 71 -8.91 15.78 3.02
CA LEU A 71 -7.57 15.22 3.27
C LEU A 71 -6.48 16.23 2.91
N ARG A 72 -6.56 16.77 1.70
CA ARG A 72 -5.57 17.73 1.20
C ARG A 72 -5.40 18.95 2.12
N ASP A 73 -6.51 19.48 2.63
CA ASP A 73 -6.48 20.69 3.44
C ASP A 73 -6.05 20.42 4.89
N LYS A 74 -6.08 19.18 5.36
CA LYS A 74 -5.82 18.81 6.75
C LYS A 74 -4.59 17.94 6.96
N GLN A 75 -4.10 17.27 5.94
CA GLN A 75 -2.82 16.54 6.00
C GLN A 75 -1.67 17.55 6.13
N ARG A 76 -0.95 17.48 7.26
CA ARG A 76 0.14 18.42 7.58
C ARG A 76 1.50 17.78 7.55
N LEU A 77 1.56 16.50 7.86
CA LEU A 77 2.83 15.80 8.00
C LEU A 77 2.65 14.33 7.64
N VAL A 78 3.60 13.79 6.92
CA VAL A 78 3.80 12.35 6.76
C VAL A 78 5.11 11.98 7.42
N LEU A 79 5.08 11.02 8.34
CA LEU A 79 6.23 10.61 9.14
C LEU A 79 6.37 9.09 9.07
N THR A 80 7.50 8.59 8.56
CA THR A 80 7.77 7.16 8.42
C THR A 80 9.07 6.78 9.10
N SER A 81 9.05 5.70 9.89
CA SER A 81 10.26 5.04 10.32
C SER A 81 10.77 4.10 9.23
N GLY A 82 12.00 4.29 8.81
CA GLY A 82 12.73 3.44 7.87
C GLY A 82 13.75 2.53 8.55
N THR A 83 13.55 2.17 9.81
CA THR A 83 14.44 1.28 10.59
C THR A 83 14.13 -0.20 10.38
N LYS A 84 12.87 -0.52 10.05
CA LYS A 84 12.42 -1.87 9.68
C LYS A 84 11.60 -1.78 8.41
N ILE A 85 12.05 -2.45 7.36
CA ILE A 85 11.53 -2.29 6.01
C ILE A 85 11.04 -3.63 5.49
N LEU A 86 9.78 -3.72 5.12
CA LEU A 86 9.22 -4.90 4.48
C LEU A 86 9.57 -4.90 2.99
N THR A 87 10.59 -5.65 2.59
CA THR A 87 11.20 -5.59 1.26
C THR A 87 10.61 -6.55 0.25
N THR A 88 9.88 -7.58 0.69
CA THR A 88 9.24 -8.55 -0.22
C THR A 88 7.76 -8.70 0.11
N PHE A 89 6.95 -9.04 -0.89
CA PHE A 89 5.51 -9.28 -0.79
C PHE A 89 4.70 -8.11 -0.19
N GLY A 90 4.46 -8.06 1.12
CA GLY A 90 3.61 -7.06 1.77
C GLY A 90 2.11 -7.18 1.39
N PRO A 91 1.23 -6.52 2.14
CA PRO A 91 1.53 -5.50 3.14
C PRO A 91 1.86 -6.03 4.54
N ASP A 92 1.46 -7.27 4.87
CA ASP A 92 1.54 -7.77 6.25
C ASP A 92 2.66 -8.77 6.48
N LYS A 93 3.01 -9.53 5.46
CA LYS A 93 4.00 -10.59 5.50
C LYS A 93 5.02 -10.43 4.40
N GLY A 94 6.25 -10.82 4.67
CA GLY A 94 7.37 -10.79 3.76
C GLY A 94 8.68 -10.79 4.52
N PHE A 95 9.77 -10.54 3.81
CA PHE A 95 11.09 -10.42 4.42
C PHE A 95 11.27 -8.99 4.93
N VAL A 96 11.74 -8.86 6.17
CA VAL A 96 12.00 -7.56 6.80
C VAL A 96 13.51 -7.35 6.86
N VAL A 97 13.96 -6.24 6.29
CA VAL A 97 15.35 -5.76 6.43
C VAL A 97 15.41 -4.72 7.55
N GLU A 98 16.41 -4.83 8.40
CA GLU A 98 16.77 -3.83 9.41
C GLU A 98 18.11 -3.20 8.98
N PRO A 99 18.09 -2.06 8.28
CA PRO A 99 19.32 -1.39 7.87
C PRO A 99 20.16 -0.96 9.07
N GLU A 100 21.49 -1.05 8.96
CA GLU A 100 22.40 -0.58 10.01
C GLU A 100 22.17 0.89 10.36
N THR A 101 21.92 1.71 9.33
CA THR A 101 21.54 3.11 9.51
C THR A 101 20.04 3.24 9.29
N GLY A 102 19.30 3.42 10.37
CA GLY A 102 17.88 3.71 10.30
C GLY A 102 17.60 5.14 9.83
N LEU A 103 16.50 5.35 9.13
CA LEU A 103 16.03 6.67 8.74
C LEU A 103 14.68 6.98 9.40
N VAL A 104 14.47 8.26 9.70
CA VAL A 104 13.15 8.84 9.88
C VAL A 104 12.91 9.77 8.71
N ILE A 105 11.84 9.54 7.97
CA ILE A 105 11.47 10.31 6.78
C ILE A 105 10.25 11.13 7.14
N ALA A 106 10.37 12.44 7.05
CA ALA A 106 9.28 13.36 7.35
C ALA A 106 9.11 14.39 6.23
N SER A 107 7.88 14.71 5.86
CA SER A 107 7.59 15.73 4.86
C SER A 107 6.15 16.24 5.01
N GLU A 108 5.94 17.51 4.76
CA GLU A 108 4.63 18.11 4.59
C GLU A 108 4.02 17.77 3.22
N ASN A 109 4.86 17.40 2.24
CA ASN A 109 4.44 16.97 0.92
C ASN A 109 4.44 15.44 0.83
N ILE A 110 3.24 14.86 0.67
CA ILE A 110 3.05 13.41 0.65
C ILE A 110 3.75 12.74 -0.55
N VAL A 111 3.84 13.42 -1.70
CA VAL A 111 4.50 12.89 -2.90
C VAL A 111 6.02 12.86 -2.69
N ALA A 112 6.59 13.97 -2.20
CA ALA A 112 8.01 14.02 -1.87
C ALA A 112 8.40 12.97 -0.81
N HIS A 113 7.55 12.81 0.22
CA HIS A 113 7.72 11.75 1.21
C HIS A 113 7.78 10.37 0.58
N ASP A 114 6.82 10.05 -0.29
CA ASP A 114 6.72 8.72 -0.90
C ASP A 114 7.86 8.47 -1.89
N MET A 115 8.33 9.49 -2.62
CA MET A 115 9.52 9.37 -3.48
C MET A 115 10.77 8.97 -2.68
N VAL A 116 11.03 9.63 -1.55
CA VAL A 116 12.19 9.31 -0.70
C VAL A 116 12.02 7.94 -0.04
N SER A 117 10.83 7.66 0.48
CA SER A 117 10.51 6.38 1.12
C SER A 117 10.61 5.21 0.13
N LEU A 118 10.18 5.40 -1.11
CA LEU A 118 10.30 4.41 -2.18
C LEU A 118 11.77 4.18 -2.55
N ALA A 119 12.55 5.25 -2.70
CA ALA A 119 13.98 5.12 -2.97
C ALA A 119 14.71 4.34 -1.85
N TRP A 120 14.34 4.60 -0.59
CA TRP A 120 14.87 3.86 0.56
C TRP A 120 14.46 2.38 0.55
N LEU A 121 13.19 2.10 0.23
CA LEU A 121 12.68 0.73 0.07
C LEU A 121 13.44 -0.02 -1.03
N ILE A 122 13.61 0.60 -2.20
CA ILE A 122 14.30 0.03 -3.35
C ILE A 122 15.76 -0.23 -3.03
N LYS A 123 16.49 0.74 -2.42
CA LYS A 123 17.88 0.58 -2.01
C LYS A 123 18.06 -0.65 -1.11
N ASN A 124 17.20 -0.80 -0.10
CA ASN A 124 17.29 -1.93 0.82
C ASN A 124 16.85 -3.26 0.18
N ARG A 125 15.94 -3.21 -0.79
CA ARG A 125 15.55 -4.38 -1.58
C ARG A 125 16.69 -4.88 -2.48
N PHE A 126 17.39 -3.98 -3.14
CA PHE A 126 18.56 -4.32 -3.97
C PHE A 126 19.79 -4.75 -3.15
N GLY A 127 19.89 -4.34 -1.90
CA GLY A 127 20.93 -4.77 -0.97
C GLY A 127 20.74 -6.21 -0.47
N MET A 128 19.60 -6.85 -0.72
CA MET A 128 19.34 -8.23 -0.32
C MET A 128 20.13 -9.22 -1.18
N SER A 129 20.67 -10.26 -0.55
CA SER A 129 21.28 -11.39 -1.26
C SER A 129 20.23 -12.18 -2.06
N GLU A 130 20.69 -12.89 -3.10
CA GLU A 130 19.80 -13.78 -3.87
C GLU A 130 19.16 -14.88 -3.00
N GLU A 131 19.87 -15.35 -1.97
CA GLU A 131 19.37 -16.37 -1.05
C GLU A 131 18.22 -15.84 -0.20
N GLU A 132 18.33 -14.62 0.31
CA GLU A 132 17.27 -13.96 1.06
C GLU A 132 16.04 -13.72 0.18
N VAL A 133 16.23 -13.33 -1.06
CA VAL A 133 15.15 -13.15 -2.03
C VAL A 133 14.46 -14.46 -2.39
N LYS A 134 15.25 -15.51 -2.68
CA LYS A 134 14.74 -16.86 -3.03
C LYS A 134 14.16 -17.58 -1.81
N GLY A 135 14.75 -17.38 -0.63
CA GLY A 135 14.30 -17.97 0.63
C GLY A 135 13.01 -17.37 1.17
N SER A 136 12.65 -16.17 0.74
CA SER A 136 11.38 -15.55 1.11
C SER A 136 10.22 -16.27 0.41
N LYS A 137 9.71 -17.33 1.05
CA LYS A 137 8.52 -18.05 0.56
C LYS A 137 7.35 -17.07 0.50
N ASP A 138 6.63 -17.09 -0.64
CA ASP A 138 5.42 -16.28 -0.81
C ASP A 138 4.41 -16.61 0.31
N PRO A 139 4.24 -15.72 1.30
CA PRO A 139 3.37 -16.00 2.45
C PRO A 139 1.90 -15.99 2.07
N TYR A 140 1.57 -15.46 0.88
CA TYR A 140 0.21 -15.35 0.38
C TYR A 140 -0.19 -16.51 -0.52
N LYS A 141 0.76 -17.38 -0.93
CA LYS A 141 0.49 -18.52 -1.82
C LYS A 141 -0.59 -19.43 -1.25
N LYS A 142 -0.54 -19.71 0.06
CA LYS A 142 -1.57 -20.51 0.75
C LYS A 142 -2.89 -19.74 0.94
N GLN A 143 -2.84 -18.44 1.19
CA GLN A 143 -4.04 -17.62 1.36
C GLN A 143 -4.83 -17.52 0.05
N PHE A 144 -4.15 -17.43 -1.09
CA PHE A 144 -4.80 -17.48 -2.39
C PHE A 144 -5.34 -18.88 -2.74
N ALA A 145 -4.74 -19.96 -2.24
CA ALA A 145 -5.23 -21.34 -2.43
C ALA A 145 -6.41 -21.68 -1.51
N VAL A 146 -6.40 -21.21 -0.26
CA VAL A 146 -7.50 -21.42 0.71
C VAL A 146 -8.79 -20.71 0.31
N SER A 147 -8.75 -19.84 -0.67
CA SER A 147 -9.87 -18.96 -0.93
C SER A 147 -10.64 -19.25 -2.21
N THR A 148 -10.81 -20.49 -2.62
CA THR A 148 -11.84 -20.79 -3.64
C THR A 148 -13.21 -20.33 -3.13
N ALA A 149 -13.53 -20.55 -1.86
CA ALA A 149 -14.72 -20.03 -1.21
C ALA A 149 -14.68 -18.48 -1.12
N ASN A 150 -13.56 -17.90 -0.68
CA ASN A 150 -13.38 -16.46 -0.69
C ASN A 150 -13.35 -15.85 -2.10
N ARG A 151 -12.83 -16.56 -3.11
CA ARG A 151 -12.92 -16.14 -4.52
C ARG A 151 -14.36 -16.07 -5.00
N VAL A 152 -15.19 -17.03 -4.64
CA VAL A 152 -16.62 -17.04 -4.97
C VAL A 152 -17.33 -15.89 -4.26
N VAL A 153 -17.09 -15.71 -2.97
CA VAL A 153 -17.70 -14.60 -2.19
C VAL A 153 -17.23 -13.25 -2.72
N VAL A 154 -15.95 -13.08 -2.98
CA VAL A 154 -15.38 -11.82 -3.52
C VAL A 154 -15.87 -11.56 -4.94
N LYS A 155 -16.02 -12.60 -5.77
CA LYS A 155 -16.58 -12.48 -7.13
C LYS A 155 -18.08 -12.13 -7.09
N LEU A 156 -18.83 -12.69 -6.17
CA LEU A 156 -20.24 -12.37 -5.93
C LEU A 156 -20.42 -10.94 -5.41
N LEU A 157 -19.50 -10.46 -4.58
CA LEU A 157 -19.46 -9.08 -4.08
C LEU A 157 -18.84 -8.09 -5.08
N GLY A 158 -18.42 -8.56 -6.27
CA GLY A 158 -17.87 -7.73 -7.34
C GLY A 158 -16.46 -7.21 -7.08
N GLY A 159 -15.65 -7.91 -6.27
CA GLY A 159 -14.26 -7.49 -5.94
C GLY A 159 -13.19 -8.49 -6.40
N PHE A 160 -11.97 -8.03 -6.55
CA PHE A 160 -10.70 -8.77 -6.83
C PHE A 160 -10.57 -9.48 -8.18
N GLY A 161 -11.38 -9.19 -9.19
CA GLY A 161 -11.28 -9.85 -10.51
C GLY A 161 -9.84 -9.91 -11.07
N ASP A 162 -9.09 -8.81 -10.94
CA ASP A 162 -7.74 -8.65 -11.49
C ASP A 162 -6.61 -8.66 -10.44
N ALA A 163 -6.89 -8.94 -9.17
CA ALA A 163 -5.87 -8.93 -8.13
C ALA A 163 -4.71 -9.90 -8.43
N LEU A 164 -4.99 -11.03 -9.07
CA LEU A 164 -3.97 -11.98 -9.53
C LEU A 164 -3.16 -11.45 -10.72
N GLY A 165 -3.77 -10.68 -11.61
CA GLY A 165 -3.09 -9.99 -12.71
C GLY A 165 -2.14 -8.92 -12.20
N ALA A 166 -2.57 -8.11 -11.23
CA ALA A 166 -1.74 -7.12 -10.58
C ALA A 166 -0.53 -7.71 -9.87
N GLN A 167 -0.68 -8.88 -9.24
CA GLN A 167 0.45 -9.59 -8.63
C GLN A 167 1.54 -9.95 -9.64
N LYS A 168 1.15 -10.35 -10.85
CA LYS A 168 2.10 -10.65 -11.92
C LYS A 168 2.82 -9.39 -12.39
N LEU A 169 2.09 -8.29 -12.57
CA LEU A 169 2.67 -7.00 -12.97
C LEU A 169 3.66 -6.50 -11.93
N VAL A 170 3.26 -6.42 -10.68
CA VAL A 170 4.14 -5.96 -9.58
C VAL A 170 5.34 -6.91 -9.35
N ARG A 171 5.20 -8.20 -9.64
CA ARG A 171 6.33 -9.13 -9.60
C ARG A 171 7.32 -8.89 -10.74
N ASN A 172 6.83 -8.56 -11.93
CA ASN A 172 7.68 -8.32 -13.09
C ASN A 172 8.40 -6.97 -13.04
N ASP A 173 7.76 -5.95 -12.47
CA ASP A 173 8.32 -4.59 -12.41
C ASP A 173 9.40 -4.43 -11.31
N LEU A 174 9.52 -5.39 -10.40
CA LEU A 174 10.46 -5.34 -9.27
C LEU A 174 11.48 -6.50 -9.26
N ASN A 175 11.49 -7.33 -10.27
CA ASN A 175 12.53 -8.27 -10.58
C ASN A 175 13.35 -7.74 -11.73
#